data_e50a7aa048876e0ce0a9983bdce8022d
#
_entry.id   e50a7aa048876e0ce0a9983bdce8022d
#
_cell.length_a   1.000
_cell.length_b   1.000
_cell.length_c   1.000
_cell.angle_alpha   90.00
_cell.angle_beta   90.00
_cell.angle_gamma   90.00
#
_symmetry.space_group_name_H-M   'P 1'
#
loop_
_entity.id
_entity.type
_entity.pdbx_description
1 polymer ?
#
loop_
_entity_poly.entity_id
_entity_poly.type
_entity_poly.pdbx_seq_one_letter_code
_entity_poly.pdbx_strand_id
1 'polypeptide(L)'
;MKDTLFQPVQLGSLTLQNRIVMPPMTRSRASQPGNVANDMMAEYYAQRASAGLIVAEGTQISPMGQGYAWTPGIYSQEQIAGWKKVTDAVHAKGGAIFAQLWHVGRVTHPDNIGGEQPISSSALKAENVKVFIDNGTDEPGFVDVVEPREMTKEDIKVVIEEYRQAALNAIEAGFDGIELHAANGYLVNQFIDSEA
;
A
#
# COMPACT_ATOMS: atom_id res chain seq x y z
N MET A 1 23.70 -21.61 -11.05
CA MET A 1 22.91 -20.60 -10.31
C MET A 1 22.36 -19.48 -11.19
N LYS A 2 23.16 -18.83 -12.06
CA LYS A 2 22.64 -17.79 -12.98
C LYS A 2 21.49 -18.28 -13.86
N ASP A 3 21.57 -19.49 -14.37
CA ASP A 3 20.54 -20.05 -15.24
C ASP A 3 19.19 -20.28 -14.54
N THR A 4 19.20 -20.58 -13.22
CA THR A 4 17.97 -20.80 -12.46
C THR A 4 17.20 -19.51 -12.19
N LEU A 5 17.90 -18.38 -11.96
CA LEU A 5 17.28 -17.09 -11.63
C LEU A 5 16.43 -16.56 -12.79
N PHE A 6 16.86 -16.79 -14.02
CA PHE A 6 16.19 -16.32 -15.24
C PHE A 6 15.26 -17.36 -15.88
N GLN A 7 15.06 -18.50 -15.22
CA GLN A 7 14.11 -19.50 -15.68
C GLN A 7 12.69 -19.14 -15.20
N PRO A 8 11.66 -19.41 -16.02
CA PRO A 8 10.27 -19.24 -15.61
C PRO A 8 9.95 -20.04 -14.34
N VAL A 9 8.99 -19.55 -13.58
CA VAL A 9 8.49 -20.21 -12.38
C VAL A 9 6.98 -20.07 -12.28
N GLN A 10 6.32 -21.13 -11.84
CA GLN A 10 4.88 -21.11 -11.58
C GLN A 10 4.61 -20.54 -10.18
N LEU A 11 3.74 -19.52 -10.11
CA LEU A 11 3.21 -18.94 -8.87
C LEU A 11 1.68 -19.02 -8.91
N GLY A 12 1.12 -20.03 -8.25
CA GLY A 12 -0.32 -20.28 -8.37
C GLY A 12 -0.74 -20.53 -9.81
N SER A 13 -1.64 -19.70 -10.33
CA SER A 13 -2.08 -19.74 -11.75
C SER A 13 -1.18 -18.94 -12.70
N LEU A 14 -0.23 -18.15 -12.17
CA LEU A 14 0.64 -17.29 -12.97
C LEU A 14 1.93 -18.00 -13.35
N THR A 15 2.39 -17.81 -14.58
CA THR A 15 3.74 -18.18 -15.02
C THR A 15 4.60 -16.92 -15.08
N LEU A 16 5.50 -16.75 -14.12
CA LEU A 16 6.45 -15.64 -14.08
C LEU A 16 7.64 -15.90 -15.03
N GLN A 17 8.09 -14.88 -15.76
CA GLN A 17 9.16 -14.98 -16.73
C GLN A 17 10.52 -15.33 -16.13
N ASN A 18 10.74 -14.98 -14.89
CA ASN A 18 11.97 -15.23 -14.12
C ASN A 18 11.63 -15.18 -12.61
N ARG A 19 12.64 -15.39 -11.76
CA ARG A 19 12.49 -15.48 -10.30
C ARG A 19 12.90 -14.19 -9.58
N ILE A 20 12.98 -13.08 -10.29
CA ILE A 20 13.32 -11.79 -9.71
C ILE A 20 12.02 -11.08 -9.33
N VAL A 21 11.88 -10.68 -8.08
CA VAL A 21 10.73 -9.92 -7.59
C VAL A 21 11.18 -8.51 -7.22
N MET A 22 10.50 -7.50 -7.79
CA MET A 22 10.62 -6.13 -7.33
C MET A 22 9.82 -5.98 -6.02
N PRO A 23 10.47 -5.66 -4.88
CA PRO A 23 9.76 -5.48 -3.63
C PRO A 23 8.95 -4.19 -3.62
N PRO A 24 7.93 -4.08 -2.73
CA PRO A 24 7.17 -2.86 -2.55
C PRO A 24 8.05 -1.75 -1.98
N MET A 25 8.00 -0.58 -2.59
CA MET A 25 8.78 0.60 -2.17
C MET A 25 7.92 1.85 -2.29
N THR A 26 7.51 2.43 -1.17
CA THR A 26 6.73 3.68 -1.10
C THR A 26 7.44 4.80 -1.86
N ARG A 27 6.75 5.38 -2.85
CA ARG A 27 7.28 6.48 -3.68
C ARG A 27 6.70 7.84 -3.32
N SER A 28 5.51 7.87 -2.68
CA SER A 28 4.81 9.11 -2.34
C SER A 28 4.69 10.05 -3.56
N ARG A 29 4.08 9.57 -4.63
CA ARG A 29 3.94 10.30 -5.90
C ARG A 29 2.53 10.27 -6.47
N ALA A 30 1.55 9.82 -5.65
CA ALA A 30 0.14 9.87 -6.04
C ALA A 30 -0.32 11.32 -6.23
N SER A 31 -1.18 11.53 -7.22
CA SER A 31 -1.78 12.84 -7.51
C SER A 31 -2.74 13.27 -6.40
N GLN A 32 -2.71 14.57 -6.10
CA GLN A 32 -3.59 15.20 -5.14
C GLN A 32 -4.59 16.14 -5.82
N PRO A 33 -5.78 16.35 -5.27
CA PRO A 33 -6.34 15.58 -4.15
C PRO A 33 -6.72 14.15 -4.55
N GLY A 34 -6.93 13.29 -3.55
CA GLY A 34 -7.52 11.96 -3.76
C GLY A 34 -6.54 10.79 -3.78
N ASN A 35 -5.23 11.01 -3.63
CA ASN A 35 -4.23 9.93 -3.56
C ASN A 35 -4.31 8.96 -4.77
N VAL A 36 -4.43 9.51 -5.97
CA VAL A 36 -4.68 8.77 -7.21
C VAL A 36 -3.37 8.40 -7.90
N ALA A 37 -3.21 7.12 -8.26
CA ALA A 37 -2.09 6.67 -9.09
C ALA A 37 -2.15 7.35 -10.48
N ASN A 38 -0.98 7.74 -11.02
CA ASN A 38 -0.88 8.62 -12.18
C ASN A 38 0.07 8.08 -13.26
N ASP A 39 0.21 8.83 -14.36
CA ASP A 39 0.99 8.42 -15.51
C ASP A 39 2.50 8.28 -15.19
N MET A 40 3.04 9.09 -14.25
CA MET A 40 4.42 8.94 -13.78
C MET A 40 4.61 7.58 -13.07
N MET A 41 3.64 7.16 -12.26
CA MET A 41 3.65 5.85 -11.62
C MET A 41 3.51 4.72 -12.66
N ALA A 42 2.68 4.90 -13.69
CA ALA A 42 2.56 3.95 -14.78
C ALA A 42 3.90 3.77 -15.51
N GLU A 43 4.59 4.85 -15.84
CA GLU A 43 5.92 4.79 -16.43
C GLU A 43 6.93 4.10 -15.50
N TYR A 44 6.95 4.47 -14.21
CA TYR A 44 7.85 3.91 -13.20
C TYR A 44 7.75 2.39 -13.11
N TYR A 45 6.54 1.85 -13.03
CA TYR A 45 6.32 0.39 -12.96
C TYR A 45 6.58 -0.29 -14.31
N ALA A 46 6.14 0.30 -15.42
CA ALA A 46 6.38 -0.22 -16.77
C ALA A 46 7.87 -0.35 -17.12
N GLN A 47 8.74 0.54 -16.61
CA GLN A 47 10.20 0.45 -16.77
C GLN A 47 10.78 -0.80 -16.08
N ARG A 48 10.05 -1.42 -15.16
CA ARG A 48 10.49 -2.58 -14.33
C ARG A 48 9.75 -3.87 -14.68
N ALA A 49 8.94 -3.86 -15.73
CA ALA A 49 8.13 -5.00 -16.16
C ALA A 49 8.93 -6.23 -16.60
N SER A 50 10.26 -6.12 -16.74
CA SER A 50 11.17 -7.25 -16.96
C SER A 50 11.44 -8.09 -15.71
N ALA A 51 11.06 -7.63 -14.49
CA ALA A 51 11.01 -8.47 -13.31
C ALA A 51 9.99 -9.60 -13.49
N GLY A 52 10.22 -10.75 -12.87
CA GLY A 52 9.25 -11.84 -12.88
C GLY A 52 7.93 -11.44 -12.22
N LEU A 53 8.02 -10.67 -11.13
CA LEU A 53 6.86 -10.09 -10.45
C LEU A 53 7.23 -8.71 -9.92
N ILE A 54 6.30 -7.77 -10.02
CA ILE A 54 6.36 -6.49 -9.31
C ILE A 54 5.36 -6.55 -8.15
N VAL A 55 5.79 -6.23 -6.92
CA VAL A 55 4.85 -5.86 -5.86
C VAL A 55 4.85 -4.33 -5.80
N ALA A 56 3.70 -3.73 -6.03
CA ALA A 56 3.54 -2.27 -6.02
C ALA A 56 3.73 -1.71 -4.60
N GLU A 57 3.98 -0.41 -4.51
CA GLU A 57 4.11 0.27 -3.23
C GLU A 57 2.89 0.09 -2.32
N GLY A 58 3.10 0.26 -1.00
CA GLY A 58 2.03 0.21 -0.02
C GLY A 58 0.87 1.12 -0.45
N THR A 59 -0.31 0.51 -0.57
CA THR A 59 -1.51 1.14 -1.12
C THR A 59 -2.60 1.06 -0.06
N GLN A 60 -3.02 2.22 0.46
CA GLN A 60 -3.98 2.26 1.56
C GLN A 60 -5.36 1.77 1.15
N ILE A 61 -5.95 0.93 2.02
CA ILE A 61 -7.26 0.29 1.81
C ILE A 61 -8.45 1.20 2.14
N SER A 62 -8.21 2.26 2.90
CA SER A 62 -9.19 3.26 3.33
C SER A 62 -8.47 4.57 3.67
N PRO A 63 -9.21 5.70 3.88
CA PRO A 63 -8.61 6.94 4.37
C PRO A 63 -7.84 6.77 5.69
N MET A 64 -8.36 5.94 6.61
CA MET A 64 -7.72 5.64 7.91
C MET A 64 -6.42 4.82 7.76
N GLY A 65 -6.24 4.14 6.64
CA GLY A 65 -5.04 3.36 6.36
C GLY A 65 -3.83 4.18 5.94
N GLN A 66 -3.95 5.49 5.70
CA GLN A 66 -2.87 6.32 5.20
C GLN A 66 -1.86 6.69 6.28
N GLY A 67 -0.58 6.38 6.06
CA GLY A 67 0.50 6.70 7.01
C GLY A 67 1.37 7.88 6.61
N TYR A 68 1.51 8.13 5.33
CA TYR A 68 2.40 9.16 4.78
C TYR A 68 1.69 9.95 3.69
N ALA A 69 2.03 11.22 3.56
CA ALA A 69 1.50 12.05 2.50
C ALA A 69 1.81 11.46 1.12
N TRP A 70 0.87 11.65 0.19
CA TRP A 70 0.98 11.33 -1.23
C TRP A 70 1.17 9.83 -1.56
N THR A 71 0.85 8.95 -0.62
CA THR A 71 0.77 7.50 -0.90
C THR A 71 -0.57 7.18 -1.59
N PRO A 72 -0.59 6.24 -2.54
CA PRO A 72 -1.81 5.94 -3.29
C PRO A 72 -2.81 5.12 -2.48
N GLY A 73 -4.09 5.34 -2.75
CA GLY A 73 -5.18 4.50 -2.23
C GLY A 73 -5.76 3.55 -3.28
N ILE A 74 -6.68 2.68 -2.84
CA ILE A 74 -7.42 1.75 -3.71
C ILE A 74 -8.88 1.56 -3.26
N TYR A 75 -9.45 2.59 -2.65
CA TYR A 75 -10.80 2.55 -2.07
C TYR A 75 -11.80 3.46 -2.80
N SER A 76 -11.38 4.24 -3.81
CA SER A 76 -12.27 5.05 -4.65
C SER A 76 -12.20 4.66 -6.12
N GLN A 77 -13.23 5.00 -6.89
CA GLN A 77 -13.27 4.69 -8.33
C GLN A 77 -12.17 5.42 -9.11
N GLU A 78 -11.80 6.63 -8.71
CA GLU A 78 -10.71 7.39 -9.29
C GLU A 78 -9.37 6.71 -9.05
N GLN A 79 -9.16 6.15 -7.85
CA GLN A 79 -7.97 5.40 -7.50
C GLN A 79 -7.87 4.08 -8.30
N ILE A 80 -8.99 3.35 -8.43
CA ILE A 80 -9.07 2.14 -9.25
C ILE A 80 -8.72 2.47 -10.71
N ALA A 81 -9.31 3.52 -11.27
CA ALA A 81 -9.01 3.97 -12.63
C ALA A 81 -7.55 4.42 -12.80
N GLY A 82 -6.97 5.06 -11.79
CA GLY A 82 -5.55 5.42 -11.77
C GLY A 82 -4.64 4.20 -11.78
N TRP A 83 -4.90 3.22 -10.91
CA TRP A 83 -4.16 1.97 -10.87
C TRP A 83 -4.32 1.13 -12.14
N LYS A 84 -5.50 1.18 -12.78
CA LYS A 84 -5.70 0.50 -14.07
C LYS A 84 -4.72 0.98 -15.13
N LYS A 85 -4.38 2.26 -15.20
CA LYS A 85 -3.34 2.76 -16.13
C LYS A 85 -1.97 2.15 -15.83
N VAL A 86 -1.65 1.95 -14.55
CA VAL A 86 -0.39 1.34 -14.11
C VAL A 86 -0.33 -0.13 -14.53
N THR A 87 -1.37 -0.90 -14.23
CA THR A 87 -1.44 -2.33 -14.57
C THR A 87 -1.42 -2.55 -16.07
N ASP A 88 -2.22 -1.77 -16.84
CA ASP A 88 -2.23 -1.82 -18.31
C ASP A 88 -0.82 -1.54 -18.88
N ALA A 89 -0.09 -0.57 -18.34
CA ALA A 89 1.27 -0.23 -18.80
C ALA A 89 2.30 -1.33 -18.50
N VAL A 90 2.17 -2.02 -17.36
CA VAL A 90 3.01 -3.17 -16.99
C VAL A 90 2.68 -4.37 -17.89
N HIS A 91 1.41 -4.68 -18.04
CA HIS A 91 0.94 -5.80 -18.88
C HIS A 91 1.29 -5.62 -20.36
N ALA A 92 1.23 -4.39 -20.88
CA ALA A 92 1.65 -4.08 -22.25
C ALA A 92 3.13 -4.44 -22.52
N LYS A 93 3.94 -4.58 -21.47
CA LYS A 93 5.34 -5.05 -21.53
C LYS A 93 5.51 -6.50 -21.08
N GLY A 94 4.43 -7.24 -20.87
CA GLY A 94 4.44 -8.65 -20.48
C GLY A 94 4.83 -8.89 -19.01
N GLY A 95 4.80 -7.87 -18.15
CA GLY A 95 5.07 -7.98 -16.72
C GLY A 95 3.84 -8.43 -15.92
N ALA A 96 4.07 -8.93 -14.71
CA ALA A 96 3.04 -9.22 -13.71
C ALA A 96 3.19 -8.27 -12.51
N ILE A 97 2.06 -7.82 -11.94
CA ILE A 97 2.05 -6.85 -10.85
C ILE A 97 0.98 -7.16 -9.81
N PHE A 98 1.38 -7.17 -8.52
CA PHE A 98 0.51 -7.32 -7.35
C PHE A 98 0.36 -6.00 -6.61
N ALA A 99 -0.82 -5.76 -6.02
CA ALA A 99 -1.03 -4.65 -5.11
C ALA A 99 -0.60 -5.04 -3.69
N GLN A 100 0.20 -4.21 -3.01
CA GLN A 100 0.42 -4.37 -1.58
C GLN A 100 -0.67 -3.59 -0.82
N LEU A 101 -1.61 -4.30 -0.20
CA LEU A 101 -2.69 -3.71 0.60
C LEU A 101 -2.18 -3.32 1.98
N TRP A 102 -2.43 -2.08 2.38
CA TRP A 102 -1.78 -1.46 3.51
C TRP A 102 -2.77 -0.70 4.41
N HIS A 103 -2.64 -0.91 5.71
CA HIS A 103 -3.20 -0.07 6.75
C HIS A 103 -2.13 0.13 7.82
N VAL A 104 -1.76 1.36 8.08
CA VAL A 104 -0.59 1.65 8.92
C VAL A 104 -0.85 1.56 10.42
N GLY A 105 -2.13 1.48 10.83
CA GLY A 105 -2.48 1.46 12.26
C GLY A 105 -2.04 2.74 12.97
N ARG A 106 -1.28 2.59 14.05
CA ARG A 106 -0.74 3.71 14.86
C ARG A 106 0.38 4.51 14.18
N VAL A 107 0.89 4.05 13.03
CA VAL A 107 2.02 4.72 12.34
C VAL A 107 1.49 5.77 11.37
N THR A 108 0.80 6.77 11.92
CA THR A 108 0.28 7.91 11.16
C THR A 108 0.12 9.15 12.04
N HIS A 109 -0.31 10.24 11.43
CA HIS A 109 -0.67 11.51 12.08
C HIS A 109 -2.07 11.93 11.61
N PRO A 110 -2.87 12.62 12.44
CA PRO A 110 -4.19 13.13 12.07
C PRO A 110 -4.23 13.86 10.73
N ASP A 111 -3.20 14.63 10.38
CA ASP A 111 -3.12 15.37 9.12
C ASP A 111 -3.15 14.47 7.87
N ASN A 112 -2.75 13.21 7.99
CA ASN A 112 -2.83 12.24 6.89
C ASN A 112 -4.18 11.53 6.79
N ILE A 113 -4.98 11.55 7.86
CA ILE A 113 -6.24 10.78 7.98
C ILE A 113 -7.46 11.68 8.28
N GLY A 114 -7.45 12.91 7.76
CA GLY A 114 -8.59 13.82 7.84
C GLY A 114 -8.88 14.40 9.23
N GLY A 115 -7.90 14.43 10.12
CA GLY A 115 -8.02 14.94 11.49
C GLY A 115 -8.46 13.88 12.51
N GLU A 116 -8.69 12.64 12.09
CA GLU A 116 -9.13 11.55 12.97
C GLU A 116 -7.98 11.06 13.87
N GLN A 117 -8.33 10.41 14.99
CA GLN A 117 -7.35 9.73 15.83
C GLN A 117 -6.96 8.39 15.21
N PRO A 118 -5.65 8.07 15.09
CA PRO A 118 -5.21 6.76 14.63
C PRO A 118 -5.79 5.60 15.43
N ILE A 119 -5.92 4.44 14.81
CA ILE A 119 -6.41 3.20 15.45
C ILE A 119 -5.32 2.14 15.49
N SER A 120 -5.30 1.29 16.51
CA SER A 120 -4.33 0.20 16.66
C SER A 120 -4.91 -0.93 17.50
N SER A 121 -4.14 -2.02 17.66
CA SER A 121 -4.46 -3.13 18.59
C SER A 121 -4.52 -2.70 20.04
N SER A 122 -3.87 -1.59 20.40
CA SER A 122 -3.85 -1.00 21.74
C SER A 122 -3.72 0.52 21.63
N ALA A 123 -3.88 1.25 22.75
CA ALA A 123 -3.68 2.71 22.81
C ALA A 123 -2.21 3.10 23.02
N LEU A 124 -1.25 2.24 22.69
CA LEU A 124 0.17 2.53 22.86
C LEU A 124 0.74 3.29 21.67
N LYS A 125 1.30 4.46 21.91
CA LYS A 125 2.02 5.24 20.92
C LYS A 125 3.31 4.52 20.49
N ALA A 126 3.61 4.52 19.19
CA ALA A 126 4.91 4.07 18.70
C ALA A 126 6.00 5.08 19.05
N GLU A 127 7.06 4.63 19.75
CA GLU A 127 8.16 5.49 20.16
C GLU A 127 9.19 5.68 19.05
N ASN A 128 9.75 6.89 18.96
CA ASN A 128 10.81 7.25 18.00
C ASN A 128 10.41 7.06 16.52
N VAL A 129 9.12 7.11 16.23
CA VAL A 129 8.56 6.98 14.88
C VAL A 129 8.07 8.33 14.38
N LYS A 130 8.46 8.68 13.15
CA LYS A 130 8.00 9.88 12.45
C LYS A 130 7.36 9.53 11.12
N VAL A 131 6.34 10.28 10.76
CA VAL A 131 5.64 10.16 9.47
C VAL A 131 5.72 11.48 8.72
N PHE A 132 5.73 11.41 7.40
CA PHE A 132 5.73 12.59 6.55
C PHE A 132 4.28 13.06 6.34
N ILE A 133 4.04 14.34 6.61
CA ILE A 133 2.75 15.00 6.40
C ILE A 133 2.86 16.11 5.35
N ASP A 134 1.72 16.35 4.68
CA ASP A 134 1.45 17.56 3.91
C ASP A 134 0.12 18.11 4.41
N ASN A 135 0.19 19.08 5.31
CA ASN A 135 -0.98 19.71 5.92
C ASN A 135 -1.46 20.96 5.16
N GLY A 136 -1.00 21.11 3.93
CA GLY A 136 -1.35 22.27 3.09
C GLY A 136 -0.64 23.57 3.48
N THR A 137 0.37 23.50 4.35
CA THR A 137 1.31 24.61 4.60
C THR A 137 2.47 24.56 3.61
N ASP A 138 3.23 25.65 3.53
CA ASP A 138 4.43 25.72 2.66
C ASP A 138 5.59 24.82 3.14
N GLU A 139 5.45 24.16 4.27
CA GLU A 139 6.48 23.32 4.91
C GLU A 139 5.98 21.90 5.21
N PRO A 140 5.77 21.05 4.20
CA PRO A 140 5.54 19.61 4.45
C PRO A 140 6.78 19.01 5.13
N GLY A 141 6.58 18.07 6.07
CA GLY A 141 7.70 17.58 6.86
C GLY A 141 7.41 16.32 7.68
N PHE A 142 8.45 15.87 8.41
CA PHE A 142 8.35 14.75 9.33
C PHE A 142 7.87 15.22 10.69
N VAL A 143 6.81 14.60 11.20
CA VAL A 143 6.24 14.81 12.52
C VAL A 143 6.21 13.51 13.32
N ASP A 144 6.21 13.63 14.65
CA ASP A 144 6.02 12.46 15.51
C ASP A 144 4.59 11.93 15.38
N VAL A 145 4.43 10.61 15.40
CA VAL A 145 3.11 9.99 15.48
C VAL A 145 2.41 10.36 16.80
N VAL A 146 1.10 10.23 16.85
CA VAL A 146 0.30 10.50 18.06
C VAL A 146 -0.16 9.19 18.71
N GLU A 147 -0.71 9.30 19.93
CA GLU A 147 -1.32 8.18 20.63
C GLU A 147 -2.55 7.68 19.86
N PRO A 148 -2.61 6.39 19.51
CA PRO A 148 -3.76 5.82 18.82
C PRO A 148 -4.90 5.52 19.82
N ARG A 149 -6.08 5.30 19.30
CA ARG A 149 -7.18 4.67 19.99
C ARG A 149 -7.11 3.15 19.81
N GLU A 150 -7.37 2.39 20.88
CA GLU A 150 -7.56 0.94 20.78
C GLU A 150 -8.80 0.62 19.92
N MET A 151 -8.67 -0.35 19.03
CA MET A 151 -9.77 -0.80 18.17
C MET A 151 -10.78 -1.62 18.94
N THR A 152 -12.05 -1.31 18.76
CA THR A 152 -13.16 -2.16 19.19
C THR A 152 -13.28 -3.39 18.26
N LYS A 153 -14.06 -4.39 18.68
CA LYS A 153 -14.38 -5.54 17.82
C LYS A 153 -15.12 -5.13 16.53
N GLU A 154 -15.87 -4.06 16.59
CA GLU A 154 -16.60 -3.49 15.46
C GLU A 154 -15.61 -2.82 14.49
N ASP A 155 -14.64 -2.05 14.98
CA ASP A 155 -13.56 -1.48 14.15
C ASP A 155 -12.80 -2.58 13.40
N ILE A 156 -12.48 -3.69 14.09
CA ILE A 156 -11.78 -4.82 13.46
C ILE A 156 -12.59 -5.40 12.30
N LYS A 157 -13.91 -5.57 12.48
CA LYS A 157 -14.78 -6.05 11.40
C LYS A 157 -14.82 -5.08 10.21
N VAL A 158 -14.89 -3.78 10.47
CA VAL A 158 -14.85 -2.75 9.43
C VAL A 158 -13.55 -2.84 8.64
N VAL A 159 -12.40 -2.89 9.30
CA VAL A 159 -11.09 -2.96 8.65
C VAL A 159 -10.92 -4.27 7.85
N ILE A 160 -11.40 -5.40 8.37
CA ILE A 160 -11.42 -6.67 7.61
C ILE A 160 -12.22 -6.51 6.30
N GLU A 161 -13.38 -5.85 6.37
CA GLU A 161 -14.20 -5.60 5.18
C GLU A 161 -13.53 -4.59 4.22
N GLU A 162 -12.81 -3.58 4.73
CA GLU A 162 -12.01 -2.67 3.92
C GLU A 162 -10.89 -3.41 3.17
N TYR A 163 -10.18 -4.34 3.82
CA TYR A 163 -9.21 -5.21 3.15
C TYR A 163 -9.86 -6.08 2.06
N ARG A 164 -11.03 -6.66 2.36
CA ARG A 164 -11.77 -7.47 1.39
C ARG A 164 -12.17 -6.62 0.17
N GLN A 165 -12.72 -5.42 0.40
CA GLN A 165 -13.11 -4.52 -0.68
C GLN A 165 -11.90 -4.03 -1.48
N ALA A 166 -10.81 -3.68 -0.81
CA ALA A 166 -9.56 -3.27 -1.47
C ALA A 166 -8.99 -4.39 -2.37
N ALA A 167 -9.10 -5.66 -1.95
CA ALA A 167 -8.72 -6.79 -2.79
C ALA A 167 -9.58 -6.90 -4.05
N LEU A 168 -10.91 -6.70 -3.95
CA LEU A 168 -11.80 -6.66 -5.12
C LEU A 168 -11.46 -5.48 -6.05
N ASN A 169 -11.22 -4.32 -5.47
CA ASN A 169 -10.81 -3.12 -6.22
C ASN A 169 -9.46 -3.32 -6.94
N ALA A 170 -8.52 -4.04 -6.31
CA ALA A 170 -7.25 -4.37 -6.94
C ALA A 170 -7.44 -5.26 -8.18
N ILE A 171 -8.31 -6.27 -8.10
CA ILE A 171 -8.65 -7.09 -9.26
C ILE A 171 -9.36 -6.26 -10.35
N GLU A 172 -10.28 -5.38 -9.98
CA GLU A 172 -10.94 -4.45 -10.91
C GLU A 172 -9.93 -3.51 -11.60
N ALA A 173 -8.93 -3.04 -10.84
CA ALA A 173 -7.82 -2.23 -11.37
C ALA A 173 -6.83 -3.03 -12.25
N GLY A 174 -7.01 -4.35 -12.39
CA GLY A 174 -6.19 -5.20 -13.26
C GLY A 174 -4.93 -5.78 -12.62
N PHE A 175 -4.77 -5.72 -11.30
CA PHE A 175 -3.67 -6.41 -10.64
C PHE A 175 -3.81 -7.94 -10.77
N ASP A 176 -2.69 -8.64 -10.93
CA ASP A 176 -2.64 -10.10 -11.04
C ASP A 176 -2.80 -10.81 -9.69
N GLY A 177 -2.72 -10.05 -8.60
CA GLY A 177 -2.88 -10.54 -7.23
C GLY A 177 -2.68 -9.45 -6.21
N ILE A 178 -2.72 -9.83 -4.92
CA ILE A 178 -2.50 -8.92 -3.80
C ILE A 178 -1.47 -9.49 -2.83
N GLU A 179 -0.82 -8.59 -2.10
CA GLU A 179 -0.01 -8.90 -0.93
C GLU A 179 -0.61 -8.16 0.27
N LEU A 180 -0.79 -8.84 1.40
CA LEU A 180 -1.17 -8.19 2.65
C LEU A 180 0.09 -7.71 3.36
N HIS A 181 0.19 -6.41 3.62
CA HIS A 181 1.29 -5.87 4.40
C HIS A 181 1.09 -6.17 5.90
N ALA A 182 1.67 -7.28 6.36
CA ALA A 182 1.55 -7.78 7.72
C ALA A 182 2.87 -7.66 8.53
N ALA A 183 3.72 -6.71 8.17
CA ALA A 183 5.07 -6.56 8.74
C ALA A 183 5.37 -5.09 9.13
N ASN A 184 6.60 -4.84 9.56
CA ASN A 184 7.19 -3.51 9.79
C ASN A 184 6.44 -2.63 10.81
N GLY A 185 5.70 -3.23 11.75
CA GLY A 185 5.00 -2.48 12.79
C GLY A 185 3.70 -1.80 12.33
N TYR A 186 3.14 -2.18 11.16
CA TYR A 186 1.85 -1.69 10.68
C TYR A 186 0.67 -2.49 11.26
N LEU A 187 -0.56 -2.16 10.92
CA LEU A 187 -1.74 -2.61 11.66
C LEU A 187 -1.79 -4.12 11.91
N VAL A 188 -1.61 -4.96 10.90
CA VAL A 188 -1.66 -6.42 11.07
C VAL A 188 -0.54 -6.90 12.00
N ASN A 189 0.67 -6.34 11.85
CA ASN A 189 1.78 -6.65 12.75
C ASN A 189 1.49 -6.19 14.20
N GLN A 190 0.80 -5.05 14.39
CA GLN A 190 0.41 -4.55 15.72
C GLN A 190 -0.50 -5.51 16.47
N PHE A 191 -1.28 -6.36 15.79
CA PHE A 191 -2.07 -7.43 16.41
C PHE A 191 -1.28 -8.71 16.69
N ILE A 192 -0.12 -8.89 16.07
CA ILE A 192 0.73 -10.08 16.22
C ILE A 192 1.82 -9.85 17.25
N ASP A 193 2.30 -8.60 17.36
CA ASP A 193 3.38 -8.19 18.25
C ASP A 193 2.87 -8.09 19.70
N SER A 194 3.55 -8.77 20.63
CA SER A 194 3.20 -8.74 22.06
C SER A 194 3.48 -7.41 22.75
N GLU A 195 4.29 -6.55 22.13
CA GLU A 195 4.71 -5.24 22.66
C GLU A 195 3.93 -4.07 22.03
N ALA A 196 2.96 -4.36 21.16
CA ALA A 196 2.18 -3.34 20.47
C ALA A 196 0.91 -2.92 21.20
#